data_372cdec9b0cdd5ff82ebb1db1a4918a4
#
_entry.id   372cdec9b0cdd5ff82ebb1db1a4918a4
#
_cell.length_a   1.000
_cell.length_b   1.000
_cell.length_c   1.000
_cell.angle_alpha   90.00
_cell.angle_beta   90.00
_cell.angle_gamma   90.00
#
_symmetry.space_group_name_H-M   'P 1'
#
loop_
_entity.id
_entity.type
_entity.pdbx_description
1 polymer ?
#
loop_
_entity_poly.entity_id
_entity_poly.type
_entity_poly.pdbx_seq_one_letter_code
_entity_poly.pdbx_strand_id
1 'polypeptide(L)'
;MDARFDIVVVGAGMAGASLAARLGDRARVLVIEAEDRPGYHATGRSAAFWTESYGGPLVKPLTTASGPELHRLGVLTPRGALTIGRMGQERQIAAFAETYGGVGIEVSTLNRAEIAARIPDLKAEWTCGVLEPSTCDIDVAALHQHYLAAARKAGVDLWLRAGLAAAERIPGGWALALADGRRVGCDVLVDAAGAWADAVAGKAGVHPLGIAPYRRTIAQVAVEPVAPDALPLVLDVGGRFYFKPESGRLWLSPHDETPSSPCDAAPEEIDVALAIDRFEQVVDRPVLRVEHRWAGLRSFAPDRLPVYGFDPQDGAFFWFAGQGGFGIQTAPAAAVLGAGLLLGQDGGEVDPWPFGARRFQR
;
A
#
# COMPACT_ATOMS: atom_id res chain seq x y z
N MET A 1 -34.85 7.09 0.11
CA MET A 1 -33.49 7.34 0.55
C MET A 1 -33.54 7.64 2.04
N ASP A 2 -32.77 6.90 2.82
CA ASP A 2 -32.80 7.00 4.29
C ASP A 2 -31.92 8.15 4.80
N ALA A 3 -30.90 8.53 4.02
CA ALA A 3 -30.00 9.66 4.29
C ALA A 3 -29.34 10.18 3.00
N ARG A 4 -28.83 11.41 3.04
CA ARG A 4 -28.01 12.00 1.98
C ARG A 4 -26.71 12.55 2.55
N PHE A 5 -25.62 12.37 1.82
CA PHE A 5 -24.29 12.85 2.12
C PHE A 5 -23.74 13.65 0.94
N ASP A 6 -22.73 14.47 1.17
CA ASP A 6 -22.02 15.10 0.07
C ASP A 6 -21.12 14.08 -0.62
N ILE A 7 -20.44 13.25 0.18
CA ILE A 7 -19.48 12.25 -0.31
C ILE A 7 -19.73 10.90 0.36
N VAL A 8 -19.82 9.83 -0.43
CA VAL A 8 -19.77 8.45 0.06
C VAL A 8 -18.45 7.81 -0.41
N VAL A 9 -17.66 7.30 0.55
CA VAL A 9 -16.41 6.58 0.30
C VAL A 9 -16.64 5.09 0.44
N VAL A 10 -16.31 4.32 -0.58
CA VAL A 10 -16.43 2.85 -0.60
C VAL A 10 -15.12 2.22 -0.15
N GLY A 11 -15.12 1.58 1.00
CA GLY A 11 -13.97 0.92 1.62
C GLY A 11 -13.35 1.72 2.77
N ALA A 12 -13.18 1.05 3.92
CA ALA A 12 -12.57 1.59 5.14
C ALA A 12 -11.15 1.03 5.38
N GLY A 13 -10.44 0.69 4.32
CA GLY A 13 -8.99 0.43 4.35
C GLY A 13 -8.19 1.71 4.54
N MET A 14 -6.86 1.63 4.48
CA MET A 14 -5.97 2.78 4.65
C MET A 14 -6.34 3.94 3.71
N ALA A 15 -6.66 3.65 2.46
CA ALA A 15 -7.04 4.65 1.47
C ALA A 15 -8.31 5.42 1.90
N GLY A 16 -9.42 4.72 2.13
CA GLY A 16 -10.67 5.39 2.49
C GLY A 16 -10.63 6.06 3.87
N ALA A 17 -9.99 5.44 4.86
CA ALA A 17 -9.85 6.01 6.19
C ALA A 17 -9.03 7.31 6.21
N SER A 18 -7.88 7.33 5.50
CA SER A 18 -7.02 8.52 5.43
C SER A 18 -7.70 9.66 4.66
N LEU A 19 -8.35 9.36 3.55
CA LEU A 19 -9.12 10.33 2.77
C LEU A 19 -10.29 10.91 3.58
N ALA A 20 -11.09 10.06 4.21
CA ALA A 20 -12.21 10.48 5.04
C ALA A 20 -11.78 11.39 6.21
N ALA A 21 -10.64 11.09 6.83
CA ALA A 21 -10.06 11.93 7.88
C ALA A 21 -9.71 13.35 7.38
N ARG A 22 -9.37 13.51 6.09
CA ARG A 22 -9.08 14.82 5.48
C ARG A 22 -10.32 15.57 5.02
N LEU A 23 -11.38 14.87 4.73
CA LEU A 23 -12.65 15.46 4.28
C LEU A 23 -13.52 15.93 5.44
N GLY A 24 -13.49 15.22 6.54
CA GLY A 24 -14.35 15.16 7.71
C GLY A 24 -15.20 16.39 8.06
N ASP A 25 -14.58 17.51 8.41
CA ASP A 25 -15.28 18.74 8.83
C ASP A 25 -15.62 19.70 7.68
N ARG A 26 -15.26 19.32 6.44
CA ARG A 26 -15.45 20.13 5.23
C ARG A 26 -16.57 19.63 4.31
N ALA A 27 -17.09 18.42 4.57
CA ALA A 27 -18.18 17.80 3.85
C ALA A 27 -18.89 16.81 4.75
N ARG A 28 -20.17 16.52 4.47
CA ARG A 28 -20.89 15.43 5.12
C ARG A 28 -20.50 14.11 4.47
N VAL A 29 -19.65 13.34 5.14
CA VAL A 29 -19.02 12.13 4.60
C VAL A 29 -19.58 10.87 5.26
N LEU A 30 -19.86 9.85 4.46
CA LEU A 30 -20.11 8.47 4.89
C LEU A 30 -19.03 7.56 4.31
N VAL A 31 -18.43 6.74 5.14
CA VAL A 31 -17.59 5.61 4.70
C VAL A 31 -18.42 4.33 4.83
N ILE A 32 -18.53 3.56 3.75
CA ILE A 32 -19.17 2.24 3.76
C ILE A 32 -18.11 1.14 3.63
N GLU A 33 -18.21 0.11 4.48
CA GLU A 33 -17.29 -1.03 4.51
C GLU A 33 -18.09 -2.33 4.41
N ALA A 34 -17.63 -3.24 3.56
CA ALA A 34 -18.28 -4.53 3.36
C ALA A 34 -18.07 -5.48 4.55
N GLU A 35 -16.90 -5.42 5.16
CA GLU A 35 -16.51 -6.27 6.27
C GLU A 35 -17.10 -5.79 7.61
N ASP A 36 -16.99 -6.63 8.64
CA ASP A 36 -17.42 -6.31 10.00
C ASP A 36 -16.41 -5.46 10.78
N ARG A 37 -15.24 -5.22 10.20
CA ARG A 37 -14.17 -4.38 10.74
C ARG A 37 -13.40 -3.67 9.62
N PRO A 38 -12.98 -2.43 9.83
CA PRO A 38 -12.21 -1.70 8.83
C PRO A 38 -10.79 -2.27 8.71
N GLY A 39 -10.21 -2.20 7.51
CA GLY A 39 -8.84 -2.62 7.26
C GLY A 39 -8.59 -4.12 7.23
N TYR A 40 -9.63 -4.94 7.09
CA TYR A 40 -9.54 -6.41 7.14
C TYR A 40 -8.63 -7.02 6.07
N HIS A 41 -8.68 -6.49 4.86
CA HIS A 41 -7.91 -7.01 3.70
C HIS A 41 -6.48 -6.44 3.64
N ALA A 42 -6.09 -5.81 2.54
CA ALA A 42 -4.72 -5.38 2.26
C ALA A 42 -4.06 -4.56 3.39
N THR A 43 -4.82 -3.70 4.07
CA THR A 43 -4.33 -2.87 5.17
C THR A 43 -3.82 -3.72 6.34
N GLY A 44 -4.63 -4.65 6.84
CA GLY A 44 -4.28 -5.51 7.97
C GLY A 44 -3.29 -6.64 7.64
N ARG A 45 -2.88 -6.77 6.37
CA ARG A 45 -1.98 -7.82 5.88
C ARG A 45 -0.65 -7.29 5.36
N SER A 46 -0.40 -5.99 5.57
CA SER A 46 0.81 -5.34 5.07
C SER A 46 2.01 -5.61 5.97
N ALA A 47 3.17 -5.86 5.37
CA ALA A 47 4.46 -5.85 6.04
C ALA A 47 5.08 -4.44 6.08
N ALA A 48 4.28 -3.42 5.97
CA ALA A 48 4.57 -2.05 5.60
C ALA A 48 5.87 -1.46 6.16
N PHE A 49 6.55 -0.80 5.28
CA PHE A 49 7.70 0.05 5.57
C PHE A 49 7.56 1.35 4.78
N TRP A 50 8.17 2.42 5.28
CA TRP A 50 8.35 3.67 4.57
C TRP A 50 9.75 3.66 3.97
N THR A 51 9.83 3.66 2.64
CA THR A 51 11.09 3.67 1.90
C THR A 51 10.89 4.43 0.60
N GLU A 52 11.74 5.41 0.31
CA GLU A 52 11.53 6.34 -0.79
C GLU A 52 11.84 5.72 -2.16
N SER A 53 12.70 4.70 -2.20
CA SER A 53 12.98 3.96 -3.43
C SER A 53 11.85 3.02 -3.86
N TYR A 54 10.89 2.72 -2.98
CA TYR A 54 9.82 1.76 -3.28
C TYR A 54 8.67 2.41 -4.02
N GLY A 55 8.31 1.83 -5.17
CA GLY A 55 7.28 2.34 -6.07
C GLY A 55 7.84 3.14 -7.25
N GLY A 56 9.14 3.41 -7.24
CA GLY A 56 9.85 4.10 -8.31
C GLY A 56 9.78 5.63 -8.24
N PRO A 57 10.50 6.31 -9.14
CA PRO A 57 10.66 7.77 -9.11
C PRO A 57 9.34 8.56 -9.17
N LEU A 58 8.30 8.03 -9.83
CA LEU A 58 7.01 8.72 -9.93
C LEU A 58 6.16 8.60 -8.64
N VAL A 59 6.36 7.55 -7.83
CA VAL A 59 5.68 7.40 -6.54
C VAL A 59 6.44 8.11 -5.42
N LYS A 60 7.76 8.31 -5.58
CA LYS A 60 8.61 8.97 -4.58
C LYS A 60 8.04 10.27 -4.04
N PRO A 61 7.52 11.22 -4.83
CA PRO A 61 6.97 12.47 -4.30
C PRO A 61 5.87 12.26 -3.25
N LEU A 62 4.98 11.26 -3.45
CA LEU A 62 3.97 10.88 -2.46
C LEU A 62 4.61 10.31 -1.19
N THR A 63 5.63 9.46 -1.33
CA THR A 63 6.33 8.86 -0.20
C THR A 63 7.07 9.92 0.62
N THR A 64 7.84 10.79 -0.05
CA THR A 64 8.58 11.89 0.59
C THR A 64 7.64 12.85 1.32
N ALA A 65 6.57 13.31 0.66
CA ALA A 65 5.60 14.21 1.26
C ALA A 65 4.81 13.58 2.43
N SER A 66 4.76 12.26 2.51
CA SER A 66 4.13 11.54 3.62
C SER A 66 5.02 11.45 4.86
N GLY A 67 6.34 11.47 4.71
CA GLY A 67 7.32 11.28 5.78
C GLY A 67 7.11 12.16 7.00
N PRO A 68 6.98 13.49 6.85
CA PRO A 68 6.80 14.41 7.98
C PRO A 68 5.59 14.08 8.87
N GLU A 69 4.47 13.69 8.27
CA GLU A 69 3.29 13.29 9.04
C GLU A 69 3.48 11.97 9.75
N LEU A 70 4.04 10.96 9.08
CA LEU A 70 4.32 9.66 9.68
C LEU A 70 5.29 9.79 10.88
N HIS A 71 6.33 10.63 10.76
CA HIS A 71 7.23 10.94 11.87
C HIS A 71 6.50 11.65 13.02
N ARG A 72 5.70 12.68 12.73
CA ARG A 72 4.92 13.42 13.74
C ARG A 72 3.94 12.52 14.49
N LEU A 73 3.39 11.53 13.84
CA LEU A 73 2.48 10.55 14.45
C LEU A 73 3.20 9.49 15.29
N GLY A 74 4.53 9.41 15.21
CA GLY A 74 5.33 8.42 15.95
C GLY A 74 5.09 6.98 15.52
N VAL A 75 4.65 6.76 14.27
CA VAL A 75 4.36 5.42 13.72
C VAL A 75 5.53 4.81 12.95
N LEU A 76 6.66 5.51 12.88
CA LEU A 76 7.87 5.05 12.21
C LEU A 76 8.91 4.55 13.21
N THR A 77 9.50 3.39 12.92
CA THR A 77 10.66 2.85 13.63
C THR A 77 11.82 2.70 12.65
N PRO A 78 12.99 3.32 12.90
CA PRO A 78 14.16 3.20 12.00
C PRO A 78 14.54 1.74 11.75
N ARG A 79 14.77 1.38 10.50
CA ARG A 79 15.13 0.03 10.07
C ARG A 79 16.35 0.03 9.14
N GLY A 80 16.38 0.93 8.17
CA GLY A 80 17.24 0.86 7.01
C GLY A 80 16.81 -0.24 6.03
N ALA A 81 17.02 -0.01 4.73
CA ALA A 81 16.83 -1.02 3.68
C ALA A 81 18.16 -1.34 3.01
N LEU A 82 18.42 -2.61 2.80
CA LEU A 82 19.62 -3.11 2.14
C LEU A 82 19.22 -3.96 0.93
N THR A 83 19.30 -3.35 -0.25
CA THR A 83 19.12 -4.06 -1.53
C THR A 83 20.41 -4.75 -1.89
N ILE A 84 20.41 -6.09 -1.98
CA ILE A 84 21.59 -6.91 -2.22
C ILE A 84 21.61 -7.51 -3.62
N GLY A 85 22.82 -7.72 -4.15
CA GLY A 85 23.08 -8.35 -5.44
C GLY A 85 24.12 -9.45 -5.34
N ARG A 86 23.95 -10.48 -6.18
CA ARG A 86 24.91 -11.57 -6.36
C ARG A 86 26.06 -11.12 -7.28
N MET A 87 27.11 -11.92 -7.29
CA MET A 87 28.17 -11.82 -8.31
C MET A 87 27.54 -11.75 -9.71
N GLY A 88 27.92 -10.75 -10.50
CA GLY A 88 27.36 -10.46 -11.82
C GLY A 88 26.16 -9.48 -11.83
N GLN A 89 25.69 -9.05 -10.67
CA GLN A 89 24.61 -8.06 -10.54
C GLN A 89 25.10 -6.65 -10.16
N GLU A 90 26.40 -6.39 -10.21
CA GLU A 90 27.02 -5.09 -9.84
C GLU A 90 26.43 -3.94 -10.68
N ARG A 91 26.13 -4.20 -11.96
CA ARG A 91 25.49 -3.19 -12.84
C ARG A 91 24.07 -2.84 -12.40
N GLN A 92 23.32 -3.83 -11.92
CA GLN A 92 21.95 -3.59 -11.41
C GLN A 92 22.00 -2.78 -10.11
N ILE A 93 22.95 -3.09 -9.22
CA ILE A 93 23.20 -2.33 -7.99
C ILE A 93 23.61 -0.90 -8.31
N ALA A 94 24.53 -0.69 -9.25
CA ALA A 94 24.96 0.65 -9.68
C ALA A 94 23.79 1.44 -10.28
N ALA A 95 22.99 0.83 -11.16
CA ALA A 95 21.84 1.46 -11.78
C ALA A 95 20.76 1.82 -10.73
N PHE A 96 20.54 0.99 -9.70
CA PHE A 96 19.66 1.30 -8.58
C PHE A 96 20.17 2.54 -7.83
N ALA A 97 21.44 2.57 -7.46
CA ALA A 97 22.04 3.70 -6.75
C ALA A 97 21.99 4.99 -7.57
N GLU A 98 22.28 4.93 -8.87
CA GLU A 98 22.19 6.08 -9.78
C GLU A 98 20.77 6.60 -9.91
N THR A 99 19.80 5.71 -10.15
CA THR A 99 18.37 6.07 -10.32
C THR A 99 17.84 6.80 -9.10
N TYR A 100 18.07 6.24 -7.91
CA TYR A 100 17.48 6.78 -6.69
C TYR A 100 18.31 7.92 -6.08
N GLY A 101 19.63 7.86 -6.17
CA GLY A 101 20.50 8.99 -5.85
C GLY A 101 20.23 10.19 -6.75
N GLY A 102 19.99 9.98 -8.06
CA GLY A 102 19.64 11.00 -9.02
C GLY A 102 18.35 11.76 -8.74
N VAL A 103 17.41 11.14 -7.99
CA VAL A 103 16.19 11.81 -7.53
C VAL A 103 16.26 12.27 -6.07
N GLY A 104 17.47 12.31 -5.48
CA GLY A 104 17.74 12.89 -4.17
C GLY A 104 17.46 11.97 -2.97
N ILE A 105 17.42 10.64 -3.17
CA ILE A 105 17.39 9.69 -2.06
C ILE A 105 18.80 9.45 -1.58
N GLU A 106 19.03 9.49 -0.26
CA GLU A 106 20.29 9.10 0.33
C GLU A 106 20.49 7.58 0.20
N VAL A 107 21.39 7.19 -0.69
CA VAL A 107 21.77 5.79 -0.89
C VAL A 107 23.28 5.64 -0.96
N SER A 108 23.80 4.54 -0.45
CA SER A 108 25.23 4.22 -0.51
C SER A 108 25.46 2.80 -1.00
N THR A 109 26.40 2.65 -1.95
CA THR A 109 26.83 1.32 -2.42
C THR A 109 27.73 0.67 -1.38
N LEU A 110 27.52 -0.62 -1.14
CA LEU A 110 28.25 -1.41 -0.18
C LEU A 110 28.94 -2.59 -0.86
N ASN A 111 30.17 -2.88 -0.42
CA ASN A 111 30.93 -4.06 -0.85
C ASN A 111 30.54 -5.30 -0.01
N ARG A 112 31.11 -6.46 -0.35
CA ARG A 112 30.86 -7.74 0.33
C ARG A 112 31.07 -7.69 1.84
N ALA A 113 32.15 -7.06 2.31
CA ALA A 113 32.47 -7.00 3.74
C ALA A 113 31.45 -6.15 4.50
N GLU A 114 31.03 -5.04 3.91
CA GLU A 114 30.06 -4.11 4.49
C GLU A 114 28.63 -4.69 4.57
N ILE A 115 28.19 -5.46 3.55
CA ILE A 115 26.90 -6.15 3.60
C ILE A 115 26.93 -7.31 4.60
N ALA A 116 28.04 -8.07 4.68
CA ALA A 116 28.21 -9.16 5.65
C ALA A 116 28.22 -8.68 7.09
N ALA A 117 28.74 -7.49 7.35
CA ALA A 117 28.69 -6.88 8.69
C ALA A 117 27.25 -6.55 9.14
N ARG A 118 26.30 -6.42 8.20
CA ARG A 118 24.87 -6.10 8.48
C ARG A 118 23.97 -7.32 8.40
N ILE A 119 24.36 -8.33 7.62
CA ILE A 119 23.59 -9.57 7.45
C ILE A 119 24.47 -10.71 7.97
N PRO A 120 24.30 -11.15 9.23
CA PRO A 120 25.02 -12.30 9.75
C PRO A 120 24.74 -13.55 8.93
N ASP A 121 25.76 -14.41 8.80
CA ASP A 121 25.71 -15.69 8.06
C ASP A 121 25.43 -15.53 6.55
N LEU A 122 25.69 -14.34 5.99
CA LEU A 122 25.52 -14.05 4.56
C LEU A 122 26.39 -14.97 3.70
N LYS A 123 25.79 -15.69 2.75
CA LYS A 123 26.48 -16.59 1.83
C LYS A 123 27.41 -15.85 0.87
N ALA A 124 28.44 -16.52 0.37
CA ALA A 124 29.55 -15.93 -0.35
C ALA A 124 29.18 -15.30 -1.70
N GLU A 125 28.14 -15.79 -2.34
CA GLU A 125 27.65 -15.33 -3.63
C GLU A 125 27.03 -13.93 -3.62
N TRP A 126 26.67 -13.39 -2.47
CA TRP A 126 26.14 -12.04 -2.32
C TRP A 126 27.29 -11.07 -2.11
N THR A 127 27.60 -10.28 -3.12
CA THR A 127 28.86 -9.55 -3.22
C THR A 127 28.75 -8.03 -3.19
N CYS A 128 27.58 -7.48 -3.41
CA CYS A 128 27.35 -6.04 -3.50
C CYS A 128 25.96 -5.66 -2.98
N GLY A 129 25.77 -4.39 -2.65
CA GLY A 129 24.48 -3.90 -2.19
C GLY A 129 24.36 -2.39 -2.22
N VAL A 130 23.15 -1.90 -1.97
CA VAL A 130 22.83 -0.49 -1.75
C VAL A 130 22.07 -0.37 -0.44
N LEU A 131 22.54 0.51 0.43
CA LEU A 131 21.87 0.87 1.69
C LEU A 131 21.07 2.16 1.48
N GLU A 132 19.82 2.14 1.87
CA GLU A 132 18.93 3.30 2.07
C GLU A 132 18.67 3.43 3.57
N PRO A 133 19.40 4.33 4.27
CA PRO A 133 19.35 4.41 5.74
C PRO A 133 18.05 5.00 6.28
N SER A 134 17.34 5.80 5.48
CA SER A 134 16.09 6.47 5.87
C SER A 134 14.89 5.55 6.04
N THR A 135 14.97 4.31 5.52
CA THR A 135 13.86 3.35 5.60
C THR A 135 13.45 3.06 7.04
N CYS A 136 12.13 3.07 7.27
CA CYS A 136 11.52 2.77 8.57
C CYS A 136 10.44 1.69 8.44
N ASP A 137 10.25 0.89 9.48
CA ASP A 137 9.01 0.12 9.66
C ASP A 137 7.86 1.07 9.99
N ILE A 138 6.63 0.72 9.55
CA ILE A 138 5.41 1.48 9.86
C ILE A 138 4.52 0.65 10.79
N ASP A 139 4.09 1.22 11.92
CA ASP A 139 2.97 0.68 12.69
C ASP A 139 1.66 0.95 11.95
N VAL A 140 1.26 -0.01 11.12
CA VAL A 140 0.06 0.10 10.28
C VAL A 140 -1.21 0.19 11.12
N ALA A 141 -1.26 -0.54 12.23
CA ALA A 141 -2.44 -0.56 13.09
C ALA A 141 -2.65 0.82 13.75
N ALA A 142 -1.58 1.39 14.32
CA ALA A 142 -1.62 2.72 14.93
C ALA A 142 -1.98 3.79 13.88
N LEU A 143 -1.39 3.75 12.69
CA LEU A 143 -1.67 4.70 11.62
C LEU A 143 -3.14 4.63 11.16
N HIS A 144 -3.64 3.42 10.92
CA HIS A 144 -5.03 3.21 10.48
C HIS A 144 -6.04 3.65 11.55
N GLN A 145 -5.79 3.29 12.81
CA GLN A 145 -6.62 3.72 13.94
C GLN A 145 -6.59 5.24 14.11
N HIS A 146 -5.44 5.88 13.89
CA HIS A 146 -5.34 7.35 13.91
C HIS A 146 -6.30 7.98 12.89
N TYR A 147 -6.32 7.50 11.64
CA TYR A 147 -7.21 8.05 10.61
C TYR A 147 -8.68 7.77 10.91
N LEU A 148 -9.03 6.58 11.36
CA LEU A 148 -10.42 6.27 11.76
C LEU A 148 -10.89 7.15 12.93
N ALA A 149 -10.03 7.38 13.92
CA ALA A 149 -10.34 8.25 15.05
C ALA A 149 -10.47 9.73 14.62
N ALA A 150 -9.58 10.19 13.73
CA ALA A 150 -9.64 11.54 13.17
C ALA A 150 -10.91 11.76 12.34
N ALA A 151 -11.26 10.82 11.46
CA ALA A 151 -12.48 10.86 10.68
C ALA A 151 -13.73 10.94 11.58
N ARG A 152 -13.80 10.05 12.57
CA ARG A 152 -14.91 10.05 13.55
C ARG A 152 -15.00 11.39 14.33
N LYS A 153 -13.86 11.91 14.77
CA LYS A 153 -13.82 13.22 15.50
C LYS A 153 -14.32 14.36 14.62
N ALA A 154 -14.07 14.29 13.32
CA ALA A 154 -14.51 15.26 12.32
C ALA A 154 -15.96 15.03 11.83
N GLY A 155 -16.71 14.09 12.43
CA GLY A 155 -18.14 13.87 12.12
C GLY A 155 -18.41 12.93 10.96
N VAL A 156 -17.41 12.18 10.49
CA VAL A 156 -17.62 11.16 9.45
C VAL A 156 -18.39 9.97 10.00
N ASP A 157 -19.42 9.54 9.28
CA ASP A 157 -20.14 8.31 9.55
C ASP A 157 -19.38 7.11 8.97
N LEU A 158 -19.28 6.01 9.74
CA LEU A 158 -18.71 4.74 9.28
C LEU A 158 -19.76 3.64 9.45
N TRP A 159 -20.16 3.00 8.34
CA TRP A 159 -21.07 1.87 8.35
C TRP A 159 -20.36 0.60 7.93
N LEU A 160 -20.32 -0.37 8.83
CA LEU A 160 -19.76 -1.69 8.61
C LEU A 160 -20.83 -2.66 8.12
N ARG A 161 -20.46 -3.76 7.49
CA ARG A 161 -21.34 -4.74 6.83
C ARG A 161 -22.29 -4.07 5.83
N ALA A 162 -21.84 -2.98 5.24
CA ALA A 162 -22.60 -2.07 4.39
C ALA A 162 -21.98 -1.93 2.99
N GLY A 163 -21.50 -3.04 2.43
CA GLY A 163 -20.89 -3.04 1.11
C GLY A 163 -21.84 -2.47 0.04
N LEU A 164 -21.27 -1.80 -0.98
CA LEU A 164 -22.04 -1.30 -2.11
C LEU A 164 -22.65 -2.47 -2.91
N ALA A 165 -23.97 -2.53 -3.04
CA ALA A 165 -24.68 -3.50 -3.86
C ALA A 165 -24.93 -2.97 -5.27
N ALA A 166 -25.41 -1.72 -5.40
CA ALA A 166 -25.63 -1.03 -6.67
C ALA A 166 -25.53 0.49 -6.49
N ALA A 167 -25.19 1.20 -7.54
CA ALA A 167 -25.23 2.65 -7.60
C ALA A 167 -25.95 3.07 -8.89
N GLU A 168 -26.86 4.03 -8.79
CA GLU A 168 -27.63 4.58 -9.91
C GLU A 168 -27.38 6.08 -9.99
N ARG A 169 -27.04 6.57 -11.20
CA ARG A 169 -26.93 8.00 -11.45
C ARG A 169 -28.30 8.64 -11.38
N ILE A 170 -28.41 9.69 -10.58
CA ILE A 170 -29.59 10.53 -10.45
C ILE A 170 -29.22 12.00 -10.64
N PRO A 171 -30.21 12.89 -10.90
CA PRO A 171 -29.92 14.33 -10.92
C PRO A 171 -29.26 14.79 -9.62
N GLY A 172 -28.07 15.38 -9.72
CA GLY A 172 -27.30 15.87 -8.59
C GLY A 172 -26.51 14.83 -7.82
N GLY A 173 -26.22 13.64 -8.39
CA GLY A 173 -25.33 12.66 -7.77
C GLY A 173 -25.74 11.21 -7.95
N TRP A 174 -25.76 10.44 -6.87
CA TRP A 174 -25.96 9.00 -6.85
C TRP A 174 -27.06 8.57 -5.88
N ALA A 175 -27.81 7.54 -6.23
CA ALA A 175 -28.62 6.72 -5.33
C ALA A 175 -27.93 5.37 -5.15
N LEU A 176 -27.55 5.04 -3.90
CA LEU A 176 -26.79 3.85 -3.56
C LEU A 176 -27.70 2.85 -2.83
N ALA A 177 -27.64 1.59 -3.24
CA ALA A 177 -28.19 0.46 -2.49
C ALA A 177 -27.04 -0.29 -1.81
N LEU A 178 -27.18 -0.54 -0.50
CA LEU A 178 -26.17 -1.24 0.29
C LEU A 178 -26.56 -2.69 0.52
N ALA A 179 -25.59 -3.55 0.79
CA ALA A 179 -25.80 -5.00 0.98
C ALA A 179 -26.69 -5.34 2.19
N ASP A 180 -26.78 -4.45 3.17
CA ASP A 180 -27.64 -4.58 4.35
C ASP A 180 -29.08 -4.06 4.15
N GLY A 181 -29.41 -3.62 2.92
CA GLY A 181 -30.73 -3.13 2.54
C GLY A 181 -30.94 -1.63 2.68
N ARG A 182 -30.02 -0.89 3.32
CA ARG A 182 -30.11 0.58 3.40
C ARG A 182 -29.92 1.24 2.04
N ARG A 183 -30.52 2.42 1.89
CA ARG A 183 -30.41 3.25 0.67
C ARG A 183 -29.97 4.66 1.03
N VAL A 184 -28.88 5.14 0.41
CA VAL A 184 -28.34 6.47 0.66
C VAL A 184 -28.13 7.23 -0.63
N GLY A 185 -28.18 8.57 -0.57
CA GLY A 185 -27.80 9.44 -1.69
C GLY A 185 -26.47 10.14 -1.40
N CYS A 186 -25.72 10.46 -2.46
CA CYS A 186 -24.57 11.35 -2.36
C CYS A 186 -24.37 12.16 -3.62
N ASP A 187 -23.61 13.25 -3.50
CA ASP A 187 -23.22 14.07 -4.66
C ASP A 187 -22.03 13.41 -5.36
N VAL A 188 -21.04 12.90 -4.62
CA VAL A 188 -19.87 12.22 -5.15
C VAL A 188 -19.72 10.83 -4.54
N LEU A 189 -19.50 9.82 -5.38
CA LEU A 189 -19.13 8.47 -5.01
C LEU A 189 -17.61 8.31 -5.17
N VAL A 190 -16.91 7.99 -4.08
CA VAL A 190 -15.47 7.75 -4.05
C VAL A 190 -15.20 6.25 -3.99
N ASP A 191 -14.43 5.76 -4.93
CA ASP A 191 -13.97 4.38 -4.97
C ASP A 191 -12.61 4.23 -4.30
N ALA A 192 -12.60 3.79 -3.05
CA ALA A 192 -11.41 3.41 -2.26
C ALA A 192 -11.43 1.91 -1.91
N ALA A 193 -12.04 1.07 -2.78
CA ALA A 193 -12.34 -0.33 -2.52
C ALA A 193 -11.15 -1.29 -2.79
N GLY A 194 -9.94 -0.77 -3.00
CA GLY A 194 -8.73 -1.58 -3.16
C GLY A 194 -8.84 -2.62 -4.26
N ALA A 195 -8.84 -3.90 -3.92
CA ALA A 195 -8.93 -4.98 -4.91
C ALA A 195 -10.27 -5.02 -5.64
N TRP A 196 -11.33 -4.46 -5.07
CA TRP A 196 -12.68 -4.43 -5.64
C TRP A 196 -12.98 -3.16 -6.44
N ALA A 197 -11.98 -2.30 -6.71
CA ALA A 197 -12.22 -1.00 -7.35
C ALA A 197 -12.93 -1.13 -8.70
N ASP A 198 -12.47 -1.95 -9.63
CA ASP A 198 -13.14 -2.15 -10.92
C ASP A 198 -14.55 -2.75 -10.78
N ALA A 199 -14.78 -3.56 -9.74
CA ALA A 199 -16.11 -4.10 -9.46
C ALA A 199 -17.07 -3.03 -8.91
N VAL A 200 -16.57 -2.08 -8.11
CA VAL A 200 -17.32 -0.91 -7.63
C VAL A 200 -17.67 0.01 -8.79
N ALA A 201 -16.72 0.30 -9.67
CA ALA A 201 -16.96 1.07 -10.88
C ALA A 201 -18.06 0.42 -11.77
N GLY A 202 -17.98 -0.90 -11.98
CA GLY A 202 -18.99 -1.65 -12.71
C GLY A 202 -20.39 -1.55 -12.10
N LYS A 203 -20.52 -1.59 -10.76
CA LYS A 203 -21.79 -1.39 -10.06
C LYS A 203 -22.36 0.01 -10.19
N ALA A 204 -21.50 0.99 -10.47
CA ALA A 204 -21.86 2.37 -10.74
C ALA A 204 -22.07 2.67 -12.24
N GLY A 205 -21.90 1.68 -13.12
CA GLY A 205 -21.96 1.88 -14.56
C GLY A 205 -20.79 2.72 -15.12
N VAL A 206 -19.73 2.90 -14.32
CA VAL A 206 -18.48 3.57 -14.73
C VAL A 206 -17.55 2.54 -15.38
N HIS A 207 -16.86 2.95 -16.43
CA HIS A 207 -15.94 2.05 -17.13
C HIS A 207 -14.75 1.68 -16.26
N PRO A 208 -14.49 0.38 -16.02
CA PRO A 208 -13.33 -0.07 -15.25
C PRO A 208 -12.01 0.39 -15.86
N LEU A 209 -11.03 0.72 -15.01
CA LEU A 209 -9.70 1.17 -15.46
C LEU A 209 -8.72 0.02 -15.70
N GLY A 210 -9.09 -1.22 -15.40
CA GLY A 210 -8.20 -2.37 -15.46
C GLY A 210 -7.33 -2.49 -14.21
N ILE A 211 -7.84 -2.06 -13.04
CA ILE A 211 -7.15 -2.23 -11.77
C ILE A 211 -7.12 -3.71 -11.40
N ALA A 212 -5.94 -4.31 -11.48
CA ALA A 212 -5.73 -5.74 -11.28
C ALA A 212 -5.12 -6.03 -9.91
N PRO A 213 -5.72 -6.90 -9.10
CA PRO A 213 -5.14 -7.37 -7.85
C PRO A 213 -4.09 -8.47 -8.09
N TYR A 214 -3.03 -8.43 -7.29
CA TYR A 214 -1.97 -9.43 -7.26
C TYR A 214 -1.72 -9.88 -5.84
N ARG A 215 -1.66 -11.21 -5.63
CA ARG A 215 -1.36 -11.79 -4.33
C ARG A 215 0.08 -11.51 -3.94
N ARG A 216 0.26 -11.17 -2.66
CA ARG A 216 1.55 -11.05 -1.99
C ARG A 216 1.53 -11.87 -0.71
N THR A 217 2.43 -12.84 -0.64
CA THR A 217 2.57 -13.79 0.46
C THR A 217 3.62 -13.33 1.46
N ILE A 218 3.33 -13.51 2.75
CA ILE A 218 4.27 -13.33 3.86
C ILE A 218 4.26 -14.59 4.70
N ALA A 219 5.45 -15.06 5.08
CA ALA A 219 5.65 -16.13 6.04
C ALA A 219 6.42 -15.58 7.26
N GLN A 220 5.86 -15.73 8.45
CA GLN A 220 6.57 -15.50 9.71
C GLN A 220 7.21 -16.78 10.14
N VAL A 221 8.53 -16.76 10.32
CA VAL A 221 9.33 -17.94 10.61
C VAL A 221 10.21 -17.76 11.84
N ALA A 222 10.47 -18.87 12.54
CA ALA A 222 11.52 -18.98 13.51
C ALA A 222 12.80 -19.52 12.84
N VAL A 223 13.94 -18.91 13.15
CA VAL A 223 15.27 -19.31 12.64
C VAL A 223 16.25 -19.56 13.79
N GLU A 224 17.32 -20.33 13.55
CA GLU A 224 18.38 -20.58 14.51
C GLU A 224 19.76 -20.27 13.90
N PRO A 225 20.60 -19.46 14.54
CA PRO A 225 20.33 -18.61 15.69
C PRO A 225 19.29 -17.53 15.39
N VAL A 226 18.65 -16.98 16.42
CA VAL A 226 17.66 -15.91 16.26
C VAL A 226 18.25 -14.73 15.50
N ALA A 227 17.51 -14.20 14.53
CA ALA A 227 17.96 -13.05 13.75
C ALA A 227 18.09 -11.80 14.64
N PRO A 228 19.14 -10.98 14.46
CA PRO A 228 19.28 -9.74 15.21
C PRO A 228 18.14 -8.77 14.91
N ASP A 229 17.64 -8.06 15.92
CA ASP A 229 16.65 -7.01 15.74
C ASP A 229 17.16 -5.84 14.87
N ALA A 230 18.49 -5.63 14.86
CA ALA A 230 19.16 -4.62 14.05
C ALA A 230 19.34 -5.02 12.57
N LEU A 231 18.90 -6.23 12.16
CA LEU A 231 18.92 -6.62 10.75
C LEU A 231 18.07 -5.63 9.93
N PRO A 232 18.59 -5.05 8.84
CA PRO A 232 17.81 -4.17 7.99
C PRO A 232 16.69 -4.94 7.25
N LEU A 233 15.78 -4.21 6.61
CA LEU A 233 14.95 -4.78 5.56
C LEU A 233 15.86 -5.18 4.40
N VAL A 234 15.95 -6.47 4.10
CA VAL A 234 16.80 -7.00 3.03
C VAL A 234 15.96 -7.29 1.80
N LEU A 235 16.37 -6.75 0.65
CA LEU A 235 15.69 -6.92 -0.64
C LEU A 235 16.67 -7.47 -1.69
N ASP A 236 16.18 -8.27 -2.60
CA ASP A 236 16.93 -8.67 -3.81
C ASP A 236 16.84 -7.59 -4.88
N VAL A 237 17.96 -7.19 -5.46
CA VAL A 237 17.99 -6.22 -6.57
C VAL A 237 17.23 -6.71 -7.81
N GLY A 238 17.11 -8.02 -7.97
CA GLY A 238 16.27 -8.67 -9.00
C GLY A 238 14.80 -8.77 -8.63
N GLY A 239 14.37 -8.26 -7.46
CA GLY A 239 12.98 -8.24 -7.05
C GLY A 239 12.37 -9.59 -6.71
N ARG A 240 13.18 -10.60 -6.33
CA ARG A 240 12.69 -11.96 -6.11
C ARG A 240 12.25 -12.24 -4.67
N PHE A 241 12.75 -11.47 -3.68
CA PHE A 241 12.40 -11.63 -2.27
C PHE A 241 12.64 -10.34 -1.48
N TYR A 242 12.06 -10.32 -0.31
CA TYR A 242 12.51 -9.48 0.80
C TYR A 242 12.27 -10.20 2.13
N PHE A 243 13.03 -9.81 3.14
CA PHE A 243 12.82 -10.25 4.51
C PHE A 243 13.25 -9.19 5.51
N LYS A 244 12.63 -9.23 6.68
CA LYS A 244 12.97 -8.34 7.79
C LYS A 244 12.75 -9.02 9.14
N PRO A 245 13.44 -8.59 10.22
CA PRO A 245 13.12 -9.03 11.55
C PRO A 245 11.81 -8.40 12.04
N GLU A 246 11.07 -9.15 12.81
CA GLU A 246 9.83 -8.69 13.46
C GLU A 246 9.61 -9.46 14.76
N SER A 247 9.73 -8.77 15.92
CA SER A 247 9.42 -9.32 17.24
C SER A 247 10.12 -10.66 17.53
N GLY A 248 11.43 -10.75 17.26
CA GLY A 248 12.25 -11.97 17.46
C GLY A 248 11.98 -13.08 16.44
N ARG A 249 11.31 -12.78 15.35
CA ARG A 249 11.04 -13.64 14.19
C ARG A 249 11.53 -12.97 12.90
N LEU A 250 11.42 -13.69 11.79
CA LEU A 250 11.59 -13.11 10.46
C LEU A 250 10.27 -13.17 9.69
N TRP A 251 9.97 -12.08 9.01
CA TRP A 251 8.97 -12.06 7.95
C TRP A 251 9.67 -12.22 6.61
N LEU A 252 9.29 -13.25 5.88
CA LEU A 252 9.82 -13.58 4.56
C LEU A 252 8.74 -13.38 3.51
N SER A 253 9.10 -12.86 2.35
CA SER A 253 8.22 -12.83 1.18
C SER A 253 8.97 -13.31 -0.06
N PRO A 254 8.36 -14.18 -0.88
CA PRO A 254 8.94 -14.57 -2.16
C PRO A 254 8.79 -13.45 -3.20
N HIS A 255 8.25 -12.30 -2.81
CA HIS A 255 7.95 -11.17 -3.68
C HIS A 255 7.02 -11.55 -4.85
N ASP A 256 6.10 -12.48 -4.58
CA ASP A 256 5.11 -12.98 -5.54
C ASP A 256 4.19 -11.84 -6.04
N GLU A 257 3.82 -11.92 -7.30
CA GLU A 257 2.79 -11.09 -7.95
C GLU A 257 1.90 -11.99 -8.80
N THR A 258 1.24 -12.93 -8.13
CA THR A 258 0.30 -13.84 -8.79
C THR A 258 -1.03 -13.13 -9.01
N PRO A 259 -1.50 -12.99 -10.27
CA PRO A 259 -2.82 -12.42 -10.55
C PRO A 259 -3.91 -13.13 -9.77
N SER A 260 -4.84 -12.38 -9.22
CA SER A 260 -5.94 -12.89 -8.40
C SER A 260 -7.22 -12.14 -8.69
N SER A 261 -8.34 -12.80 -8.59
CA SER A 261 -9.62 -12.09 -8.44
C SER A 261 -9.69 -11.45 -7.06
N PRO A 262 -10.50 -10.38 -6.88
CA PRO A 262 -10.80 -9.85 -5.56
C PRO A 262 -11.36 -10.94 -4.66
N CYS A 263 -10.69 -11.21 -3.53
CA CYS A 263 -11.07 -12.27 -2.58
C CYS A 263 -10.46 -12.02 -1.20
N ASP A 264 -10.85 -12.83 -0.24
CA ASP A 264 -10.13 -13.01 1.02
C ASP A 264 -8.88 -13.85 0.74
N ALA A 265 -7.75 -13.17 0.46
CA ALA A 265 -6.55 -13.80 -0.04
C ALA A 265 -5.89 -14.71 1.01
N ALA A 266 -5.56 -15.92 0.60
CA ALA A 266 -4.79 -16.87 1.38
C ALA A 266 -3.43 -17.16 0.71
N PRO A 267 -2.36 -17.45 1.49
CA PRO A 267 -1.07 -17.84 0.93
C PRO A 267 -1.16 -19.25 0.34
N GLU A 268 -0.49 -19.48 -0.78
CA GLU A 268 -0.28 -20.82 -1.30
C GLU A 268 0.98 -21.44 -0.68
N GLU A 269 0.99 -22.78 -0.52
CA GLU A 269 2.13 -23.46 0.10
C GLU A 269 3.41 -23.33 -0.72
N ILE A 270 3.28 -23.28 -2.04
CA ILE A 270 4.42 -23.08 -2.93
C ILE A 270 5.08 -21.70 -2.72
N ASP A 271 4.31 -20.64 -2.47
CA ASP A 271 4.84 -19.32 -2.23
C ASP A 271 5.56 -19.24 -0.87
N VAL A 272 5.03 -19.93 0.14
CA VAL A 272 5.69 -20.05 1.45
C VAL A 272 7.00 -20.82 1.33
N ALA A 273 7.00 -21.94 0.61
CA ALA A 273 8.21 -22.72 0.37
C ALA A 273 9.26 -21.91 -0.41
N LEU A 274 8.83 -21.14 -1.43
CA LEU A 274 9.69 -20.25 -2.19
C LEU A 274 10.29 -19.13 -1.33
N ALA A 275 9.53 -18.58 -0.39
CA ALA A 275 10.04 -17.56 0.53
C ALA A 275 11.18 -18.11 1.40
N ILE A 276 11.01 -19.33 1.92
CA ILE A 276 12.00 -20.02 2.73
C ILE A 276 13.23 -20.35 1.88
N ASP A 277 13.06 -20.98 0.72
CA ASP A 277 14.16 -21.33 -0.18
C ASP A 277 15.01 -20.10 -0.55
N ARG A 278 14.35 -18.99 -0.92
CA ARG A 278 15.03 -17.74 -1.27
C ARG A 278 15.78 -17.12 -0.10
N PHE A 279 15.22 -17.19 1.11
CA PHE A 279 15.89 -16.74 2.30
C PHE A 279 17.13 -17.60 2.61
N GLU A 280 17.01 -18.93 2.57
CA GLU A 280 18.10 -19.87 2.81
C GLU A 280 19.19 -19.82 1.72
N GLN A 281 18.88 -19.27 0.54
CA GLN A 281 19.87 -18.91 -0.48
C GLN A 281 20.66 -17.63 -0.13
N VAL A 282 20.18 -16.80 0.78
CA VAL A 282 20.88 -15.57 1.20
C VAL A 282 21.79 -15.82 2.38
N VAL A 283 21.32 -16.53 3.38
CA VAL A 283 22.03 -16.75 4.65
C VAL A 283 22.16 -18.24 4.96
N ASP A 284 23.22 -18.59 5.68
CA ASP A 284 23.41 -19.94 6.24
C ASP A 284 22.73 -20.04 7.62
N ARG A 285 21.40 -19.93 7.59
CA ARG A 285 20.56 -19.91 8.78
C ARG A 285 19.27 -20.66 8.51
N PRO A 286 19.09 -21.87 9.01
CA PRO A 286 17.95 -22.71 8.70
C PRO A 286 16.65 -22.16 9.30
N VAL A 287 15.56 -22.27 8.55
CA VAL A 287 14.21 -22.04 9.05
C VAL A 287 13.76 -23.26 9.83
N LEU A 288 13.49 -23.08 11.14
CA LEU A 288 13.05 -24.16 12.02
C LEU A 288 11.58 -24.51 11.82
N ARG A 289 10.73 -23.49 11.68
CA ARG A 289 9.29 -23.66 11.48
C ARG A 289 8.65 -22.37 10.95
N VAL A 290 7.56 -22.52 10.25
CA VAL A 290 6.62 -21.45 9.92
C VAL A 290 5.64 -21.31 11.10
N GLU A 291 5.57 -20.13 11.71
CA GLU A 291 4.66 -19.88 12.84
C GLU A 291 3.36 -19.24 12.39
N HIS A 292 3.43 -18.37 11.37
CA HIS A 292 2.25 -17.74 10.79
C HIS A 292 2.48 -17.48 9.30
N ARG A 293 1.41 -17.50 8.52
CA ARG A 293 1.45 -17.16 7.10
C ARG A 293 0.16 -16.46 6.68
N TRP A 294 0.28 -15.47 5.83
CA TRP A 294 -0.87 -14.74 5.29
C TRP A 294 -0.56 -14.19 3.91
N ALA A 295 -1.61 -13.74 3.23
CA ALA A 295 -1.46 -13.04 1.97
C ALA A 295 -2.40 -11.84 1.90
N GLY A 296 -1.99 -10.83 1.15
CA GLY A 296 -2.80 -9.66 0.82
C GLY A 296 -2.84 -9.42 -0.68
N LEU A 297 -3.77 -8.61 -1.13
CA LEU A 297 -3.88 -8.21 -2.52
C LEU A 297 -3.32 -6.80 -2.71
N ARG A 298 -2.37 -6.68 -3.64
CA ARG A 298 -1.86 -5.41 -4.13
C ARG A 298 -2.57 -5.09 -5.44
N SER A 299 -3.22 -3.96 -5.51
CA SER A 299 -4.06 -3.60 -6.66
C SER A 299 -3.40 -2.51 -7.46
N PHE A 300 -3.06 -2.80 -8.71
CA PHE A 300 -2.34 -1.90 -9.60
C PHE A 300 -3.22 -1.50 -10.79
N ALA A 301 -3.17 -0.23 -11.14
CA ALA A 301 -3.61 0.22 -12.46
C ALA A 301 -2.66 -0.30 -13.56
N PRO A 302 -3.04 -0.27 -14.86
CA PRO A 302 -2.23 -0.83 -15.94
C PRO A 302 -0.80 -0.29 -16.03
N ASP A 303 -0.58 0.97 -15.68
CA ASP A 303 0.73 1.63 -15.63
C ASP A 303 1.43 1.53 -14.26
N ARG A 304 0.79 0.84 -13.32
CA ARG A 304 1.25 0.61 -11.94
C ARG A 304 1.33 1.85 -11.05
N LEU A 305 0.82 3.00 -11.50
CA LEU A 305 0.68 4.20 -10.66
C LEU A 305 -0.70 4.23 -9.99
N PRO A 306 -0.83 4.83 -8.79
CA PRO A 306 -2.11 5.08 -8.16
C PRO A 306 -3.03 5.92 -9.04
N VAL A 307 -4.33 5.83 -8.81
CA VAL A 307 -5.34 6.62 -9.52
C VAL A 307 -6.06 7.50 -8.52
N TYR A 308 -5.89 8.81 -8.67
CA TYR A 308 -6.52 9.84 -7.83
C TYR A 308 -7.17 10.90 -8.73
N GLY A 309 -8.48 11.04 -8.64
CA GLY A 309 -9.20 12.04 -9.43
C GLY A 309 -10.56 11.59 -9.90
N PHE A 310 -11.32 12.56 -10.40
CA PHE A 310 -12.63 12.31 -11.00
C PHE A 310 -12.51 11.46 -12.26
N ASP A 311 -13.49 10.59 -12.44
CA ASP A 311 -13.63 9.87 -13.69
C ASP A 311 -13.82 10.87 -14.85
N PRO A 312 -13.12 10.68 -15.96
CA PRO A 312 -13.19 11.63 -17.07
C PRO A 312 -14.54 11.69 -17.79
N GLN A 313 -15.39 10.67 -17.64
CA GLN A 313 -16.72 10.58 -18.23
C GLN A 313 -17.83 10.85 -17.20
N ASP A 314 -17.55 10.73 -15.89
CA ASP A 314 -18.50 11.00 -14.82
C ASP A 314 -17.87 11.83 -13.69
N GLY A 315 -18.11 13.14 -13.73
CA GLY A 315 -17.59 14.09 -12.76
C GLY A 315 -18.15 13.95 -11.32
N ALA A 316 -18.97 12.92 -11.05
CA ALA A 316 -19.43 12.58 -9.71
C ALA A 316 -18.92 11.22 -9.21
N PHE A 317 -18.07 10.56 -10.00
CA PHE A 317 -17.33 9.38 -9.58
C PHE A 317 -15.84 9.74 -9.41
N PHE A 318 -15.28 9.41 -8.26
CA PHE A 318 -13.89 9.73 -7.91
C PHE A 318 -13.10 8.46 -7.62
N TRP A 319 -12.02 8.27 -8.35
CA TRP A 319 -11.07 7.18 -8.14
C TRP A 319 -10.10 7.52 -7.03
N PHE A 320 -9.95 6.63 -6.05
CA PHE A 320 -8.94 6.69 -5.00
C PHE A 320 -8.37 5.29 -4.76
N ALA A 321 -7.80 4.70 -5.82
CA ALA A 321 -7.52 3.28 -5.94
C ALA A 321 -6.17 3.01 -6.64
N GLY A 322 -5.82 1.74 -6.81
CA GLY A 322 -4.61 1.36 -7.55
C GLY A 322 -3.29 1.61 -6.81
N GLN A 323 -3.31 1.75 -5.48
CA GLN A 323 -2.13 2.09 -4.67
C GLN A 323 -1.05 0.99 -4.62
N GLY A 324 -1.26 -0.16 -5.28
CA GLY A 324 -0.28 -1.23 -5.41
C GLY A 324 0.26 -1.72 -4.06
N GLY A 325 1.57 -1.74 -3.94
CA GLY A 325 2.26 -2.13 -2.71
C GLY A 325 2.66 -0.97 -1.80
N PHE A 326 2.38 0.29 -2.17
CA PHE A 326 2.87 1.49 -1.49
C PHE A 326 1.77 2.36 -0.88
N GLY A 327 0.52 1.89 -0.83
CA GLY A 327 -0.63 2.65 -0.32
C GLY A 327 -0.53 3.03 1.16
N ILE A 328 0.20 2.26 1.99
CA ILE A 328 0.40 2.60 3.41
C ILE A 328 1.38 3.78 3.55
N GLN A 329 2.57 3.67 2.93
CA GLN A 329 3.62 4.68 3.04
C GLN A 329 3.24 6.03 2.40
N THR A 330 2.32 6.03 1.43
CA THR A 330 1.88 7.22 0.70
C THR A 330 0.55 7.79 1.22
N ALA A 331 -0.11 7.11 2.17
CA ALA A 331 -1.46 7.47 2.63
C ALA A 331 -1.61 8.93 3.09
N PRO A 332 -0.68 9.53 3.86
CA PRO A 332 -0.79 10.93 4.27
C PRO A 332 -0.90 11.91 3.10
N ALA A 333 0.07 11.85 2.17
CA ALA A 333 0.12 12.76 1.02
C ALA A 333 -0.99 12.47 0.01
N ALA A 334 -1.29 11.19 -0.25
CA ALA A 334 -2.39 10.80 -1.12
C ALA A 334 -3.74 11.32 -0.60
N ALA A 335 -3.96 11.26 0.72
CA ALA A 335 -5.19 11.77 1.34
C ALA A 335 -5.32 13.30 1.21
N VAL A 336 -4.21 14.04 1.37
CA VAL A 336 -4.18 15.49 1.14
C VAL A 336 -4.50 15.81 -0.32
N LEU A 337 -3.82 15.14 -1.25
CA LEU A 337 -4.04 15.29 -2.69
C LEU A 337 -5.50 14.98 -3.07
N GLY A 338 -6.02 13.82 -2.64
CA GLY A 338 -7.38 13.40 -2.95
C GLY A 338 -8.44 14.33 -2.39
N ALA A 339 -8.27 14.80 -1.15
CA ALA A 339 -9.18 15.76 -0.53
C ALA A 339 -9.13 17.12 -1.25
N GLY A 340 -7.94 17.60 -1.63
CA GLY A 340 -7.80 18.83 -2.42
C GLY A 340 -8.53 18.73 -3.75
N LEU A 341 -8.38 17.64 -4.49
CA LEU A 341 -9.07 17.40 -5.76
C LEU A 341 -10.60 17.32 -5.60
N LEU A 342 -11.08 16.63 -4.54
CA LEU A 342 -12.52 16.49 -4.27
C LEU A 342 -13.18 17.82 -3.91
N LEU A 343 -12.48 18.68 -3.16
CA LEU A 343 -13.01 19.95 -2.66
C LEU A 343 -12.68 21.15 -3.58
N GLY A 344 -11.94 20.92 -4.67
CA GLY A 344 -11.47 22.02 -5.52
C GLY A 344 -10.51 22.97 -4.81
N GLN A 345 -9.69 22.44 -3.89
CA GLN A 345 -8.73 23.19 -3.06
C GLN A 345 -7.30 22.75 -3.37
N ASP A 346 -6.33 23.37 -2.71
CA ASP A 346 -4.92 22.96 -2.80
C ASP A 346 -4.76 21.51 -2.28
N GLY A 347 -4.16 20.66 -3.11
CA GLY A 347 -3.88 19.25 -2.84
C GLY A 347 -2.48 19.01 -2.25
N GLY A 348 -1.78 20.05 -1.80
CA GLY A 348 -0.42 19.97 -1.27
C GLY A 348 0.66 20.02 -2.37
N GLU A 349 1.88 19.61 -2.04
CA GLU A 349 3.07 19.78 -2.89
C GLU A 349 3.19 18.74 -4.02
N VAL A 350 2.36 17.71 -4.01
CA VAL A 350 2.45 16.62 -5.00
C VAL A 350 1.66 16.97 -6.26
N ASP A 351 2.35 16.92 -7.41
CA ASP A 351 1.69 17.08 -8.72
C ASP A 351 0.62 15.99 -8.93
N PRO A 352 -0.66 16.35 -9.10
CA PRO A 352 -1.74 15.38 -9.34
C PRO A 352 -1.69 14.73 -10.73
N TRP A 353 -1.02 15.37 -11.69
CA TRP A 353 -1.07 14.98 -13.10
C TRP A 353 -0.74 13.52 -13.38
N PRO A 354 0.36 12.93 -12.81
CA PRO A 354 0.70 11.53 -13.04
C PRO A 354 -0.34 10.54 -12.52
N PHE A 355 -1.21 10.97 -11.61
CA PHE A 355 -2.18 10.09 -10.93
C PHE A 355 -3.62 10.25 -11.44
N GLY A 356 -3.89 11.19 -12.31
CA GLY A 356 -5.24 11.45 -12.84
C GLY A 356 -5.79 10.30 -13.69
N ALA A 357 -7.07 9.95 -13.56
CA ALA A 357 -7.73 8.89 -14.33
C ALA A 357 -7.76 9.18 -15.85
N ARG A 358 -7.66 10.45 -16.24
CA ARG A 358 -7.62 10.89 -17.65
C ARG A 358 -6.50 10.27 -18.48
N ARG A 359 -5.41 9.79 -17.83
CA ARG A 359 -4.29 9.13 -18.51
C ARG A 359 -4.66 7.78 -19.16
N PHE A 360 -5.81 7.22 -18.80
CA PHE A 360 -6.37 6.00 -19.41
C PHE A 360 -7.43 6.26 -20.48
N GLN A 361 -7.74 7.51 -20.79
CA GLN A 361 -8.60 7.83 -21.93
C GLN A 361 -7.88 7.46 -23.23
N ARG A 362 -8.49 6.60 -24.02
CA ARG A 362 -8.08 6.29 -25.38
C ARG A 362 -8.80 7.18 -26.37
#